data_55e151d4652649c92b4d1cc0a94ffec4
#
_entry.id   55e151d4652649c92b4d1cc0a94ffec4
#
_cell.length_a   1.000
_cell.length_b   1.000
_cell.length_c   1.000
_cell.angle_alpha   90.00
_cell.angle_beta   90.00
_cell.angle_gamma   90.00
#
_symmetry.space_group_name_H-M   'P 1'
#
loop_
_entity.id
_entity.type
_entity.pdbx_description
1 polymer ?
#
loop_
_entity_poly.entity_id
_entity_poly.type
_entity_poly.pdbx_seq_one_letter_code
_entity_poly.pdbx_strand_id
1 'polypeptide(L)'
;MPAPVIVVHDEPETRELAVSALRVAGLRAVGFDDPMKALAAIEANVRVRVLVTRVDFGPGKLNGAALARMLPVKRREIRVVFVALPENQVHAESEGEFVPMPLNPYILVDTVARLLTAPQS
;
A
#
# COMPACT_ATOMS: atom_id res chain seq x y z
N MET A 1 17.96 -7.80 3.91
CA MET A 1 16.69 -8.29 3.36
C MET A 1 15.74 -7.12 3.19
N PRO A 2 15.03 -7.05 2.07
CA PRO A 2 14.02 -5.99 1.90
C PRO A 2 12.95 -6.11 2.97
N ALA A 3 12.43 -4.99 3.41
CA ALA A 3 11.34 -4.97 4.36
C ALA A 3 10.04 -5.44 3.69
N PRO A 4 9.13 -6.07 4.41
CA PRO A 4 7.87 -6.49 3.83
C PRO A 4 7.03 -5.32 3.33
N VAL A 5 6.36 -5.55 2.21
CA VAL A 5 5.37 -4.64 1.65
C VAL A 5 4.01 -5.29 1.87
N ILE A 6 3.09 -4.53 2.45
CA ILE A 6 1.72 -5.00 2.62
C ILE A 6 0.88 -4.40 1.50
N VAL A 7 0.15 -5.25 0.79
CA VAL A 7 -0.78 -4.83 -0.26
C VAL A 7 -2.19 -5.15 0.21
N VAL A 8 -3.05 -4.15 0.26
CA VAL A 8 -4.46 -4.37 0.57
C VAL A 8 -5.33 -3.86 -0.57
N HIS A 9 -6.07 -4.76 -1.17
CA HIS A 9 -6.96 -4.46 -2.28
C HIS A 9 -8.04 -5.53 -2.35
N ASP A 10 -9.29 -5.12 -2.51
CA ASP A 10 -10.42 -6.05 -2.52
C ASP A 10 -10.64 -6.73 -3.88
N GLU A 11 -10.09 -6.18 -4.97
CA GLU A 11 -10.12 -6.83 -6.29
C GLU A 11 -9.00 -7.87 -6.37
N PRO A 12 -9.32 -9.17 -6.49
CA PRO A 12 -8.29 -10.21 -6.50
C PRO A 12 -7.26 -10.04 -7.61
N GLU A 13 -7.70 -9.66 -8.81
CA GLU A 13 -6.79 -9.51 -9.95
C GLU A 13 -5.77 -8.39 -9.72
N THR A 14 -6.22 -7.24 -9.22
CA THR A 14 -5.34 -6.12 -8.94
C THR A 14 -4.38 -6.48 -7.81
N ARG A 15 -4.90 -7.10 -6.75
CA ARG A 15 -4.08 -7.53 -5.61
C ARG A 15 -2.99 -8.51 -6.03
N GLU A 16 -3.36 -9.52 -6.82
CA GLU A 16 -2.41 -10.53 -7.28
C GLU A 16 -1.37 -9.95 -8.22
N LEU A 17 -1.77 -9.05 -9.12
CA LEU A 17 -0.84 -8.37 -10.01
C LEU A 17 0.18 -7.56 -9.22
N ALA A 18 -0.29 -6.80 -8.23
CA ALA A 18 0.58 -5.99 -7.40
C ALA A 18 1.59 -6.84 -6.62
N VAL A 19 1.09 -7.87 -5.94
CA VAL A 19 1.95 -8.75 -5.12
C VAL A 19 2.95 -9.47 -6.00
N SER A 20 2.50 -10.02 -7.14
CA SER A 20 3.36 -10.76 -8.05
C SER A 20 4.47 -9.88 -8.63
N ALA A 21 4.11 -8.67 -9.08
CA ALA A 21 5.09 -7.73 -9.65
C ALA A 21 6.16 -7.36 -8.63
N LEU A 22 5.76 -7.10 -7.39
CA LEU A 22 6.69 -6.75 -6.33
C LEU A 22 7.64 -7.92 -6.01
N ARG A 23 7.10 -9.13 -5.94
CA ARG A 23 7.92 -10.33 -5.68
C ARG A 23 8.91 -10.62 -6.79
N VAL A 24 8.49 -10.46 -8.05
CA VAL A 24 9.38 -10.64 -9.20
C VAL A 24 10.54 -9.64 -9.15
N ALA A 25 10.28 -8.44 -8.64
CA ALA A 25 11.32 -7.43 -8.47
C ALA A 25 12.21 -7.66 -7.24
N GLY A 26 12.01 -8.75 -6.51
CA GLY A 26 12.83 -9.09 -5.34
C GLY A 26 12.33 -8.48 -4.03
N LEU A 27 11.14 -7.90 -4.01
CA LEU A 27 10.57 -7.30 -2.82
C LEU A 27 9.60 -8.27 -2.14
N ARG A 28 9.65 -8.33 -0.81
CA ARG A 28 8.74 -9.20 -0.06
C ARG A 28 7.39 -8.51 0.05
N ALA A 29 6.35 -9.11 -0.49
CA ALA A 29 5.01 -8.54 -0.50
C ALA A 29 3.98 -9.59 -0.08
N VAL A 30 3.01 -9.17 0.72
CA VAL A 30 1.90 -10.00 1.17
C VAL A 30 0.60 -9.25 0.93
N GLY A 31 -0.40 -9.93 0.37
CA GLY A 31 -1.69 -9.32 0.02
C GLY A 31 -2.79 -9.64 1.01
N PHE A 32 -3.67 -8.68 1.22
CA PHE A 32 -4.88 -8.82 2.03
C PHE A 32 -6.07 -8.24 1.28
N ASP A 33 -7.24 -8.79 1.54
CA ASP A 33 -8.49 -8.36 0.88
C ASP A 33 -9.29 -7.35 1.73
N ASP A 34 -8.86 -7.10 2.95
CA ASP A 34 -9.58 -6.26 3.89
C ASP A 34 -8.63 -5.37 4.67
N PRO A 35 -8.92 -4.05 4.79
CA PRO A 35 -8.03 -3.12 5.48
C PRO A 35 -7.81 -3.46 6.96
N MET A 36 -8.77 -4.05 7.66
CA MET A 36 -8.57 -4.41 9.05
C MET A 36 -7.61 -5.58 9.20
N LYS A 37 -7.63 -6.53 8.26
CA LYS A 37 -6.65 -7.61 8.23
C LYS A 37 -5.25 -7.07 7.98
N ALA A 38 -5.14 -6.10 7.06
CA ALA A 38 -3.86 -5.46 6.76
C ALA A 38 -3.32 -4.72 7.98
N LEU A 39 -4.18 -3.98 8.67
CA LEU A 39 -3.78 -3.25 9.87
C LEU A 39 -3.25 -4.20 10.94
N ALA A 40 -3.93 -5.32 11.17
CA ALA A 40 -3.48 -6.32 12.15
C ALA A 40 -2.10 -6.86 11.77
N ALA A 41 -1.87 -7.14 10.48
CA ALA A 41 -0.58 -7.63 10.02
C ALA A 41 0.53 -6.58 10.21
N ILE A 42 0.23 -5.31 9.96
CA ILE A 42 1.17 -4.21 10.15
C ILE A 42 1.53 -4.07 11.63
N GLU A 43 0.54 -4.14 12.51
CA GLU A 43 0.77 -4.04 13.94
C GLU A 43 1.60 -5.20 14.49
N ALA A 44 1.47 -6.37 13.87
CA ALA A 44 2.22 -7.56 14.28
C ALA A 44 3.62 -7.64 13.69
N ASN A 45 3.95 -6.80 12.69
CA ASN A 45 5.21 -6.92 11.97
C ASN A 45 5.95 -5.58 11.89
N VAL A 46 6.98 -5.44 12.72
CA VAL A 46 7.77 -4.21 12.81
C VAL A 46 8.60 -3.93 11.55
N ARG A 47 8.73 -4.90 10.64
CA ARG A 47 9.54 -4.75 9.43
C ARG A 47 8.77 -4.18 8.24
N VAL A 48 7.46 -3.98 8.37
CA VAL A 48 6.68 -3.36 7.29
C VAL A 48 7.13 -1.92 7.10
N ARG A 49 7.46 -1.56 5.86
CA ARG A 49 7.93 -0.23 5.49
C ARG A 49 7.06 0.45 4.45
N VAL A 50 6.29 -0.32 3.67
CA VAL A 50 5.41 0.24 2.65
C VAL A 50 4.06 -0.44 2.72
N LEU A 51 3.01 0.38 2.69
CA LEU A 51 1.63 -0.07 2.56
C LEU A 51 1.11 0.36 1.19
N VAL A 52 0.70 -0.60 0.37
CA VAL A 52 0.03 -0.35 -0.91
C VAL A 52 -1.45 -0.61 -0.69
N THR A 53 -2.29 0.38 -0.91
CA THR A 53 -3.71 0.26 -0.58
C THR A 53 -4.60 0.96 -1.59
N ARG A 54 -5.84 0.51 -1.65
CA ARG A 54 -6.92 1.21 -2.33
C ARG A 54 -7.42 2.34 -1.41
N VAL A 55 -8.09 3.34 -1.99
CA VAL A 55 -8.71 4.40 -1.18
C VAL A 55 -10.07 3.98 -0.64
N ASP A 56 -10.95 3.52 -1.52
CA ASP A 56 -12.34 3.21 -1.16
C ASP A 56 -12.60 1.71 -1.28
N PHE A 57 -12.91 1.08 -0.14
CA PHE A 57 -13.24 -0.35 -0.08
C PHE A 57 -14.75 -0.63 -0.05
N GLY A 58 -15.56 0.42 -0.11
CA GLY A 58 -17.00 0.28 -0.09
C GLY A 58 -17.62 0.55 1.28
N PRO A 59 -18.97 0.56 1.36
CA PRO A 59 -19.69 0.86 2.58
C PRO A 59 -19.33 -0.10 3.73
N GLY A 60 -19.16 0.44 4.92
CA GLY A 60 -18.88 -0.35 6.11
C GLY A 60 -17.43 -0.78 6.27
N LYS A 61 -16.57 -0.44 5.32
CA LYS A 61 -15.14 -0.76 5.39
C LYS A 61 -14.32 0.46 5.74
N LEU A 62 -13.19 0.22 6.41
CA LEU A 62 -12.23 1.28 6.69
C LEU A 62 -11.66 1.79 5.36
N ASN A 63 -11.70 3.10 5.18
CA ASN A 63 -11.14 3.75 4.00
C ASN A 63 -9.61 3.70 4.04
N GLY A 64 -8.96 3.53 2.87
CA GLY A 64 -7.50 3.46 2.78
C GLY A 64 -6.79 4.72 3.27
N ALA A 65 -7.37 5.90 3.02
CA ALA A 65 -6.79 7.15 3.53
C ALA A 65 -6.90 7.21 5.06
N ALA A 66 -8.00 6.73 5.63
CA ALA A 66 -8.14 6.64 7.08
C ALA A 66 -7.14 5.64 7.67
N LEU A 67 -6.95 4.51 6.99
CA LEU A 67 -5.92 3.53 7.38
C LEU A 67 -4.55 4.19 7.41
N ALA A 68 -4.20 4.94 6.37
CA ALA A 68 -2.92 5.64 6.31
C ALA A 68 -2.74 6.63 7.47
N ARG A 69 -3.80 7.35 7.82
CA ARG A 69 -3.74 8.31 8.93
C ARG A 69 -3.56 7.62 10.28
N MET A 70 -3.98 6.38 10.42
CA MET A 70 -3.78 5.62 11.65
C MET A 70 -2.33 5.19 11.82
N LEU A 71 -1.60 4.97 10.72
CA LEU A 71 -0.23 4.48 10.78
C LEU A 71 0.76 5.46 11.40
N PRO A 72 0.76 6.75 11.06
CA PRO A 72 1.75 7.68 11.61
C PRO A 72 1.74 7.78 13.14
N VAL A 73 0.62 7.47 13.77
CA VAL A 73 0.53 7.46 15.22
C VAL A 73 1.34 6.30 15.80
N LYS A 74 1.36 5.15 15.12
CA LYS A 74 2.00 3.93 15.57
C LYS A 74 3.34 3.65 14.89
N ARG A 75 3.40 3.92 13.59
CA ARG A 75 4.52 3.50 12.75
C ARG A 75 4.85 4.57 11.72
N ARG A 76 5.65 5.55 12.13
CA ARG A 76 6.00 6.71 11.27
C ARG A 76 6.87 6.33 10.07
N GLU A 77 7.59 5.23 10.15
CA GLU A 77 8.47 4.78 9.07
C GLU A 77 7.72 4.20 7.87
N ILE A 78 6.45 3.91 8.01
CA ILE A 78 5.67 3.32 6.92
C ILE A 78 5.27 4.37 5.92
N ARG A 79 5.61 4.12 4.64
CA ARG A 79 5.19 4.95 3.51
C ARG A 79 3.98 4.32 2.85
N VAL A 80 3.10 5.13 2.31
CA VAL A 80 1.83 4.66 1.75
C VAL A 80 1.78 4.95 0.25
N VAL A 81 1.34 3.95 -0.52
CA VAL A 81 1.08 4.07 -1.95
C VAL A 81 -0.39 3.72 -2.19
N PHE A 82 -1.13 4.64 -2.77
CA PHE A 82 -2.53 4.42 -3.11
C PHE A 82 -2.66 3.96 -4.56
N VAL A 83 -3.24 2.79 -4.77
CA VAL A 83 -3.58 2.26 -6.09
C VAL A 83 -5.10 2.38 -6.23
N ALA A 84 -5.56 3.38 -6.96
CA ALA A 84 -6.97 3.74 -6.98
C ALA A 84 -7.35 4.45 -8.29
N LEU A 85 -8.64 4.65 -8.47
CA LEU A 85 -9.14 5.39 -9.62
C LEU A 85 -8.67 6.85 -9.54
N PRO A 86 -8.42 7.49 -10.70
CA PRO A 86 -7.92 8.88 -10.72
C PRO A 86 -8.81 9.87 -9.96
N GLU A 87 -10.11 9.64 -9.92
CA GLU A 87 -11.04 10.51 -9.18
C GLU A 87 -10.80 10.49 -7.67
N ASN A 88 -10.08 9.51 -7.15
CA ASN A 88 -9.74 9.42 -5.73
C ASN A 88 -8.42 10.08 -5.38
N GLN A 89 -7.71 10.65 -6.37
CA GLN A 89 -6.38 11.23 -6.14
C GLN A 89 -6.41 12.35 -5.11
N VAL A 90 -7.42 13.20 -5.14
CA VAL A 90 -7.56 14.31 -4.20
C VAL A 90 -7.57 13.82 -2.75
N HIS A 91 -8.19 12.68 -2.50
CA HIS A 91 -8.27 12.12 -1.14
C HIS A 91 -6.99 11.46 -0.69
N ALA A 92 -6.13 11.07 -1.62
CA ALA A 92 -4.94 10.29 -1.34
C ALA A 92 -3.65 11.12 -1.25
N GLU A 93 -3.57 12.22 -2.00
CA GLU A 93 -2.32 12.97 -2.18
C GLU A 93 -1.68 13.45 -0.88
N SER A 94 -2.48 13.85 0.09
CA SER A 94 -1.95 14.34 1.37
C SER A 94 -1.41 13.22 2.25
N GLU A 95 -1.75 11.97 1.94
CA GLU A 95 -1.43 10.82 2.80
C GLU A 95 -0.32 9.92 2.22
N GLY A 96 0.00 10.07 0.94
CA GLY A 96 1.04 9.22 0.33
C GLY A 96 1.16 9.41 -1.17
N GLU A 97 1.87 8.48 -1.80
CA GLU A 97 2.03 8.44 -3.25
C GLU A 97 0.78 7.89 -3.92
N PHE A 98 0.54 8.27 -5.15
CA PHE A 98 -0.64 7.82 -5.88
C PHE A 98 -0.24 7.13 -7.19
N VAL A 99 -0.78 5.93 -7.41
CA VAL A 99 -0.62 5.17 -8.65
C VAL A 99 -2.02 4.92 -9.20
N PRO A 100 -2.34 5.48 -10.38
CA PRO A 100 -3.71 5.36 -10.90
C PRO A 100 -4.02 3.95 -11.41
N MET A 101 -5.29 3.57 -11.30
CA MET A 101 -5.80 2.37 -11.96
C MET A 101 -6.23 2.70 -13.40
N PRO A 102 -6.15 1.75 -14.31
CA PRO A 102 -5.71 0.36 -14.11
C PRO A 102 -4.22 0.27 -13.78
N LEU A 103 -3.87 -0.70 -12.95
CA LEU A 103 -2.53 -0.82 -12.41
C LEU A 103 -1.49 -1.11 -13.49
N ASN A 104 -0.46 -0.28 -13.56
CA ASN A 104 0.75 -0.56 -14.32
C ASN A 104 1.78 -1.12 -13.34
N PRO A 105 2.13 -2.40 -13.44
CA PRO A 105 3.02 -3.01 -12.45
C PRO A 105 4.42 -2.41 -12.42
N TYR A 106 4.92 -1.89 -13.56
CA TYR A 106 6.23 -1.25 -13.61
C TYR A 106 6.25 0.04 -12.80
N ILE A 107 5.18 0.83 -12.90
CA ILE A 107 5.05 2.08 -12.14
C ILE A 107 4.98 1.76 -10.65
N LEU A 108 4.21 0.74 -10.27
CA LEU A 108 4.10 0.34 -8.87
C LEU A 108 5.45 -0.08 -8.31
N VAL A 109 6.15 -0.97 -9.00
CA VAL A 109 7.47 -1.46 -8.56
C VAL A 109 8.45 -0.31 -8.41
N ASP A 110 8.49 0.60 -9.37
CA ASP A 110 9.39 1.75 -9.33
C ASP A 110 9.06 2.66 -8.14
N THR A 111 7.78 2.92 -7.90
CA THR A 111 7.35 3.75 -6.79
C THR A 111 7.72 3.13 -5.44
N VAL A 112 7.43 1.84 -5.26
CA VAL A 112 7.75 1.14 -4.00
C VAL A 112 9.25 1.06 -3.78
N ALA A 113 10.01 0.71 -4.82
CA ALA A 113 11.47 0.62 -4.71
C ALA A 113 12.08 1.96 -4.31
N ARG A 114 11.60 3.05 -4.92
CA ARG A 114 12.06 4.41 -4.59
C ARG A 114 11.78 4.75 -3.13
N LEU A 115 10.61 4.41 -2.64
CA LEU A 115 10.24 4.68 -1.24
C LEU A 115 11.07 3.87 -0.25
N LEU A 116 11.42 2.63 -0.61
CA LEU A 116 12.25 1.79 0.25
C LEU A 116 13.68 2.27 0.34
N THR A 117 14.18 2.96 -0.69
CA THR A 117 15.55 3.47 -0.72
C THR A 117 15.66 4.94 -0.30
N ALA A 118 14.53 5.65 -0.20
CA ALA A 118 14.55 7.06 0.18
C ALA A 118 14.96 7.23 1.64
N PRO A 119 15.73 8.28 1.97
CA PRO A 119 16.05 8.57 3.36
C PRO A 119 14.75 8.87 4.14
N GLN A 120 14.73 8.41 5.37
CA GLN A 120 13.63 8.76 6.27
C GLN A 120 13.95 10.07 6.97
N SER A 121 13.01 10.98 6.96
CA SER A 121 13.20 12.27 7.61
C SER A 121 12.38 12.36 8.87
#